data_2428778412a6353a6d41f4b8704a0ea0
#
_entry.id   2428778412a6353a6d41f4b8704a0ea0
#
_cell.length_a   1.000
_cell.length_b   1.000
_cell.length_c   1.000
_cell.angle_alpha   90.00
_cell.angle_beta   90.00
_cell.angle_gamma   90.00
#
_symmetry.space_group_name_H-M   'P 1'
#
loop_
_entity.id
_entity.type
_entity.pdbx_description
1 polymer ?
#
loop_
_entity_poly.entity_id
_entity_poly.type
_entity_poly.pdbx_seq_one_letter_code
_entity_poly.pdbx_strand_id
1 'polypeptide(L)'
;VRVLHVLLAKLERREETMSNAEVVNNWAQGFEGFTRSLRTDGRSLYSYNLRIGMTGPQGEKILFNYTTGGGNFMSQTTSTHVGLAVEHADTIHPGDSPIAEAMRR
;
A
#
# COMPACT_ATOMS: atom_id res chain seq x y z
N VAL A 1 16.31 17.81 21.67
CA VAL A 1 15.84 19.08 21.14
C VAL A 1 15.92 19.10 19.62
N ARG A 2 17.05 18.73 19.03
CA ARG A 2 17.19 18.69 17.56
C ARG A 2 16.29 17.61 16.95
N VAL A 3 16.18 16.46 17.59
CA VAL A 3 15.34 15.37 17.11
C VAL A 3 13.87 15.81 17.09
N LEU A 4 13.43 16.47 18.15
CA LEU A 4 12.05 16.98 18.22
C LEU A 4 11.78 18.00 17.13
N HIS A 5 12.72 18.89 16.88
CA HIS A 5 12.59 19.90 15.84
C HIS A 5 12.45 19.27 14.45
N VAL A 6 13.27 18.27 14.17
CA VAL A 6 13.20 17.54 12.89
C VAL A 6 11.87 16.82 12.74
N LEU A 7 11.38 16.20 13.82
CA LEU A 7 10.10 15.52 13.78
C LEU A 7 8.95 16.47 13.51
N LEU A 8 8.96 17.66 14.13
CA LEU A 8 7.94 18.68 13.88
C LEU A 8 7.95 19.14 12.43
N ALA A 9 9.13 19.37 11.88
CA ALA A 9 9.26 19.78 10.48
C ALA A 9 8.71 18.72 9.54
N LYS A 10 8.98 17.43 9.81
CA LYS A 10 8.44 16.34 9.02
C LYS A 10 6.92 16.24 9.13
N LEU A 11 6.38 16.40 10.33
CA LEU A 11 4.94 16.35 10.54
C LEU A 11 4.22 17.45 9.78
N GLU A 12 4.79 18.66 9.76
CA GLU A 12 4.19 19.79 9.05
C GLU A 12 4.18 19.61 7.55
N ARG A 13 5.15 18.86 7.01
CA ARG A 13 5.32 18.72 5.56
C ARG A 13 5.20 17.27 5.09
N ARG A 14 4.61 16.40 5.90
CA ARG A 14 4.57 14.98 5.59
C ARG A 14 3.84 14.64 4.29
N GLU A 15 2.84 15.44 3.92
CA GLU A 15 2.13 15.24 2.66
C GLU A 15 3.02 15.50 1.46
N GLU A 16 4.01 16.37 1.63
CA GLU A 16 4.97 16.71 0.59
C GLU A 16 6.20 15.81 0.60
N THR A 17 6.48 15.18 1.76
CA THR A 17 7.72 14.42 1.94
C THR A 17 7.57 12.93 1.69
N MET A 18 6.35 12.38 1.73
CA MET A 18 6.14 10.96 1.54
C MET A 18 5.63 10.68 0.12
N SER A 19 6.37 9.83 -0.60
CA SER A 19 5.96 9.38 -1.93
C SER A 19 5.17 8.08 -1.82
N ASN A 20 4.49 7.71 -2.89
CA ASN A 20 3.79 6.43 -2.94
C ASN A 20 4.77 5.26 -2.78
N ALA A 21 5.97 5.37 -3.35
CA ALA A 21 6.99 4.33 -3.18
C ALA A 21 7.40 4.18 -1.72
N GLU A 22 7.48 5.28 -0.98
CA GLU A 22 7.80 5.23 0.45
C GLU A 22 6.68 4.58 1.26
N VAL A 23 5.41 4.83 0.90
CA VAL A 23 4.28 4.19 1.56
C VAL A 23 4.34 2.67 1.35
N VAL A 24 4.60 2.23 0.13
CA VAL A 24 4.74 0.81 -0.19
C VAL A 24 5.90 0.19 0.60
N ASN A 25 7.03 0.89 0.67
CA ASN A 25 8.17 0.41 1.42
C ASN A 25 7.85 0.30 2.92
N ASN A 26 7.09 1.26 3.46
CA ASN A 26 6.66 1.19 4.85
C ASN A 26 5.75 -0.02 5.07
N TRP A 27 4.82 -0.26 4.16
CA TRP A 27 3.98 -1.46 4.23
C TRP A 27 4.83 -2.73 4.25
N ALA A 28 5.83 -2.79 3.38
CA ALA A 28 6.72 -3.96 3.31
C ALA A 28 7.45 -4.22 4.63
N GLN A 29 7.73 -3.17 5.38
CA GLN A 29 8.46 -3.26 6.65
C GLN A 29 7.55 -3.27 7.88
N GLY A 30 6.24 -3.15 7.70
CA GLY A 30 5.31 -3.17 8.80
C GLY A 30 5.10 -1.82 9.48
N PHE A 31 5.42 -0.72 8.79
CA PHE A 31 5.27 0.64 9.29
C PHE A 31 4.11 1.36 8.63
N GLU A 32 3.52 2.31 9.35
CA GLU A 32 2.47 3.15 8.82
C GLU A 32 3.03 4.18 7.84
N GLY A 33 2.17 4.65 6.95
CA GLY A 33 2.51 5.69 6.00
C GLY A 33 1.31 6.04 5.13
N PHE A 34 1.35 7.23 4.54
CA PHE A 34 0.25 7.62 3.66
C PHE A 34 0.66 8.75 2.72
N THR A 35 -0.02 8.76 1.58
CA THR A 35 -0.10 9.90 0.69
C THR A 35 -1.58 10.23 0.51
N ARG A 36 -1.90 11.12 -0.41
CA ARG A 36 -3.29 11.45 -0.70
C ARG A 36 -4.10 10.25 -1.17
N SER A 37 -3.48 9.34 -1.92
CA SER A 37 -4.19 8.24 -2.58
C SER A 37 -3.78 6.85 -2.09
N LEU A 38 -2.71 6.73 -1.30
CA LEU A 38 -2.17 5.45 -0.89
C LEU A 38 -1.85 5.50 0.60
N ARG A 39 -2.27 4.47 1.35
CA ARG A 39 -1.98 4.43 2.78
C ARG A 39 -1.78 3.01 3.25
N THR A 40 -1.06 2.87 4.35
CA THR A 40 -0.87 1.60 5.04
C THR A 40 -0.92 1.81 6.54
N ASP A 41 -1.51 0.85 7.24
CA ASP A 41 -1.48 0.79 8.70
C ASP A 41 -0.36 -0.13 9.21
N GLY A 42 0.54 -0.54 8.33
CA GLY A 42 1.61 -1.48 8.62
C GLY A 42 1.27 -2.90 8.25
N ARG A 43 0.00 -3.25 8.12
CA ARG A 43 -0.44 -4.60 7.73
C ARG A 43 -1.12 -4.60 6.38
N SER A 44 -2.07 -3.71 6.18
CA SER A 44 -2.82 -3.59 4.94
C SER A 44 -2.33 -2.41 4.14
N LEU A 45 -2.46 -2.51 2.82
CA LEU A 45 -2.14 -1.43 1.89
C LEU A 45 -3.42 -1.07 1.13
N TYR A 46 -3.77 0.21 1.15
CA TYR A 46 -5.02 0.71 0.56
C TYR A 46 -4.73 1.72 -0.53
N SER A 47 -5.34 1.51 -1.68
CA SER A 47 -5.41 2.52 -2.75
C SER A 47 -6.77 3.17 -2.65
N TYR A 48 -6.82 4.43 -2.20
CA TYR A 48 -8.05 5.08 -1.77
C TYR A 48 -8.68 4.22 -0.67
N ASN A 49 -9.89 3.68 -0.87
CA ASN A 49 -10.54 2.82 0.11
C ASN A 49 -10.48 1.33 -0.26
N LEU A 50 -9.76 0.99 -1.32
CA LEU A 50 -9.65 -0.38 -1.80
C LEU A 50 -8.41 -1.03 -1.19
N ARG A 51 -8.59 -2.14 -0.49
CA ARG A 51 -7.45 -2.90 0.02
C ARG A 51 -6.78 -3.63 -1.14
N ILE A 52 -5.56 -3.23 -1.47
CA ILE A 52 -4.80 -3.86 -2.54
C ILE A 52 -3.72 -4.81 -2.01
N GLY A 53 -3.40 -4.74 -0.72
CA GLY A 53 -2.42 -5.62 -0.13
C GLY A 53 -2.69 -5.87 1.33
N MET A 54 -2.11 -6.95 1.85
CA MET A 54 -2.22 -7.31 3.25
C MET A 54 -0.99 -8.10 3.69
N THR A 55 -0.82 -8.22 5.00
CA THR A 55 0.25 -9.02 5.58
C THR A 55 -0.37 -10.23 6.26
N GLY A 56 0.07 -11.42 5.91
CA GLY A 56 -0.39 -12.65 6.50
C GLY A 56 0.21 -12.89 7.88
N PRO A 57 -0.22 -13.98 8.57
CA PRO A 57 0.19 -14.24 9.95
C PRO A 57 1.68 -14.52 10.11
N GLN A 58 2.38 -14.88 9.04
CA GLN A 58 3.80 -15.15 9.07
C GLN A 58 4.62 -14.00 8.48
N GLY A 59 4.00 -12.84 8.30
CA GLY A 59 4.67 -11.67 7.74
C GLY A 59 4.71 -11.64 6.22
N GLU A 60 4.10 -12.62 5.56
CA GLU A 60 4.11 -12.66 4.11
C GLU A 60 3.25 -11.53 3.53
N LYS A 61 3.74 -10.91 2.46
CA LYS A 61 3.06 -9.81 1.79
C LYS A 61 2.21 -10.37 0.65
N ILE A 62 0.91 -10.16 0.74
CA ILE A 62 -0.08 -10.65 -0.22
C ILE A 62 -0.62 -9.44 -0.97
N LEU A 63 -0.53 -9.48 -2.28
CA LEU A 63 -0.96 -8.38 -3.15
C LEU A 63 -2.09 -8.86 -4.05
N PHE A 64 -3.09 -7.99 -4.25
CA PHE A 64 -4.21 -8.27 -5.15
C PHE A 64 -4.01 -7.49 -6.44
N ASN A 65 -4.07 -8.20 -7.56
CA ASN A 65 -3.70 -7.64 -8.86
C ASN A 65 -4.88 -6.91 -9.51
N TYR A 66 -4.99 -5.62 -9.22
CA TYR A 66 -5.98 -4.73 -9.81
C TYR A 66 -5.40 -3.91 -10.97
N THR A 67 -4.38 -4.44 -11.64
CA THR A 67 -3.81 -3.77 -12.82
C THR A 67 -4.65 -4.03 -14.06
N THR A 68 -4.39 -3.25 -15.11
CA THR A 68 -5.08 -3.43 -16.40
C THR A 68 -4.88 -4.84 -16.95
N GLY A 69 -3.70 -5.44 -16.73
CA GLY A 69 -3.42 -6.80 -17.19
C GLY A 69 -3.92 -7.89 -16.26
N GLY A 70 -4.42 -7.52 -15.09
CA GLY A 70 -4.82 -8.48 -14.06
C GLY A 70 -6.26 -8.92 -14.11
N GLY A 71 -7.08 -8.35 -15.00
CA GLY A 71 -8.45 -8.77 -15.22
C GLY A 71 -9.50 -8.09 -14.35
N ASN A 72 -9.10 -7.30 -13.37
CA ASN A 72 -10.05 -6.60 -12.48
C ASN A 72 -9.58 -5.17 -12.24
N PHE A 73 -9.44 -4.44 -13.32
CA PHE A 73 -8.96 -3.06 -13.30
C PHE A 73 -9.97 -2.13 -12.61
N MET A 74 -9.48 -1.34 -11.65
CA MET A 74 -10.30 -0.39 -10.89
C MET A 74 -10.07 1.04 -11.35
N SER A 75 -8.81 1.46 -11.49
CA SER A 75 -8.44 2.78 -11.98
C SER A 75 -6.97 2.78 -12.36
N GLN A 76 -6.55 3.76 -13.15
CA GLN A 76 -5.15 3.90 -13.51
C GLN A 76 -4.27 4.15 -12.29
N THR A 77 -4.75 4.95 -11.35
CA THR A 77 -4.02 5.24 -10.12
C THR A 77 -3.82 3.97 -9.28
N THR A 78 -4.89 3.17 -9.12
CA THR A 78 -4.81 1.91 -8.39
C THR A 78 -3.85 0.94 -9.09
N SER A 79 -3.91 0.86 -10.41
CA SER A 79 -3.00 0.02 -11.19
C SER A 79 -1.54 0.42 -10.95
N THR A 80 -1.26 1.72 -10.89
CA THR A 80 0.07 2.22 -10.60
C THR A 80 0.52 1.84 -9.17
N HIS A 81 -0.38 1.95 -8.20
CA HIS A 81 -0.09 1.57 -6.82
C HIS A 81 0.26 0.09 -6.71
N VAL A 82 -0.51 -0.77 -7.36
CA VAL A 82 -0.24 -2.21 -7.39
C VAL A 82 1.13 -2.46 -8.02
N GLY A 83 1.43 -1.77 -9.13
CA GLY A 83 2.72 -1.90 -9.80
C GLY A 83 3.89 -1.58 -8.90
N LEU A 84 3.77 -0.57 -8.04
CA LEU A 84 4.82 -0.23 -7.08
C LEU A 84 5.00 -1.31 -6.02
N ALA A 85 3.93 -2.02 -5.66
CA ALA A 85 3.97 -3.00 -4.59
C ALA A 85 4.43 -4.39 -5.04
N VAL A 86 4.46 -4.65 -6.34
CA VAL A 86 4.76 -5.99 -6.88
C VAL A 86 6.10 -6.53 -6.37
N GLU A 87 7.13 -5.71 -6.33
CA GLU A 87 8.45 -6.16 -5.92
C GLU A 87 8.55 -6.52 -4.44
N HIS A 88 7.58 -6.08 -3.63
CA HIS A 88 7.54 -6.39 -2.19
C HIS A 88 6.60 -7.54 -1.87
N ALA A 89 5.88 -8.07 -2.85
CA ALA A 89 4.87 -9.09 -2.62
C ALA A 89 5.49 -10.48 -2.61
N ASP A 90 5.09 -11.29 -1.65
CA ASP A 90 5.46 -12.70 -1.61
C ASP A 90 4.52 -13.53 -2.46
N THR A 91 3.24 -13.16 -2.50
CA THR A 91 2.24 -13.79 -3.36
C THR A 91 1.35 -12.72 -3.99
N ILE A 92 0.88 -13.00 -5.20
CA ILE A 92 -0.01 -12.10 -5.93
C ILE A 92 -1.23 -12.91 -6.34
N HIS A 93 -2.42 -12.43 -5.93
CA HIS A 93 -3.69 -13.05 -6.28
C HIS A 93 -4.43 -12.16 -7.27
N PRO A 94 -5.18 -12.75 -8.22
CA PRO A 94 -6.04 -11.94 -9.09
C PRO A 94 -7.02 -11.10 -8.29
N GLY A 95 -7.33 -9.90 -8.79
CA GLY A 95 -8.26 -9.00 -8.12
C GLY A 95 -9.67 -9.55 -8.01
N ASP A 96 -10.03 -10.54 -8.81
CA ASP A 96 -11.34 -11.20 -8.80
C ASP A 96 -11.32 -12.54 -8.06
N SER A 97 -10.22 -12.86 -7.37
CA SER A 97 -10.13 -14.12 -6.63
C SER A 97 -11.06 -14.08 -5.40
N PRO A 98 -11.47 -15.26 -4.88
CA PRO A 98 -12.27 -15.31 -3.67
C PRO A 98 -11.61 -14.62 -2.47
N ILE A 99 -10.28 -14.69 -2.38
CA ILE A 99 -9.54 -14.03 -1.30
C ILE A 99 -9.66 -12.52 -1.44
N ALA A 100 -9.44 -11.98 -2.63
CA ALA A 100 -9.55 -10.54 -2.87
C ALA A 100 -10.98 -10.06 -2.61
N GLU A 101 -11.97 -10.82 -3.05
CA GLU A 101 -13.38 -10.51 -2.82
C GLU A 101 -13.70 -10.41 -1.33
N ALA A 102 -13.23 -11.37 -0.56
CA ALA A 102 -13.44 -11.38 0.89
C ALA A 102 -12.76 -10.17 1.56
N MET A 103 -11.58 -9.80 1.09
CA MET A 103 -10.82 -8.71 1.69
C MET A 103 -11.36 -7.32 1.34
N ARG A 104 -12.18 -7.20 0.28
CA ARG A 104 -12.82 -5.93 -0.08
C ARG A 104 -13.95 -5.56 0.87
N ARG A 105 -14.49 -6.52 1.56
CA ARG A 105 -15.59 -6.33 2.50
C ARG A 105 -15.01 -6.01 3.89
#